data_267a783ad298c40a1fc8c1bd2205d895
#
_entry.id   267a783ad298c40a1fc8c1bd2205d895
#
_cell.length_a   1.000
_cell.length_b   1.000
_cell.length_c   1.000
_cell.angle_alpha   90.00
_cell.angle_beta   90.00
_cell.angle_gamma   90.00
#
_symmetry.space_group_name_H-M   'P 1'
#
loop_
_entity.id
_entity.type
_entity.pdbx_description
1 polymer ?
#
loop_
_entity_poly.entity_id
_entity_poly.type
_entity_poly.pdbx_seq_one_letter_code
_entity_poly.pdbx_strand_id
1 'polypeptide(L)'
;PRRNKTPWADDRQRIRESYAKYRRPVDFGDLRNPGIAVAALSKALPDDVIVCGGAGNYTHFFLRHHNYKATGTLLAPLSGPMGYSIPSAISAAMARPGSETLAYVGDGCFFMNPQELVIAVKRKLPVTVVMFNNGIYGSIRMHQELNPAGRVVATTLDNPDFQVFAKSFGIPSVQLTD
;
A
#
# COMPACT_ATOMS: atom_id res chain seq x y z
N PRO A 1 -7.98 23.01 -42.28
CA PRO A 1 -7.13 21.82 -42.16
C PRO A 1 -7.79 20.87 -41.19
N ARG A 2 -8.27 19.71 -41.66
CA ARG A 2 -8.84 18.65 -40.84
C ARG A 2 -7.68 18.15 -39.95
N ARG A 3 -7.80 18.34 -38.63
CA ARG A 3 -6.94 17.61 -37.67
C ARG A 3 -7.17 16.12 -37.94
N ASN A 4 -6.20 15.47 -38.56
CA ASN A 4 -6.23 14.02 -38.74
C ASN A 4 -6.50 13.39 -37.38
N LYS A 5 -7.42 12.41 -37.33
CA LYS A 5 -7.60 11.55 -36.15
C LYS A 5 -6.22 11.08 -35.74
N THR A 6 -5.88 11.28 -34.47
CA THR A 6 -4.61 10.80 -33.94
C THR A 6 -4.48 9.31 -34.23
N PRO A 7 -3.40 8.85 -34.88
CA PRO A 7 -3.29 7.45 -35.36
C PRO A 7 -3.43 6.41 -34.24
N TRP A 8 -3.23 6.80 -32.98
CA TRP A 8 -3.33 5.95 -31.80
C TRP A 8 -4.66 6.08 -31.01
N ALA A 9 -5.70 6.69 -31.58
CA ALA A 9 -6.96 6.89 -30.87
C ALA A 9 -7.61 5.57 -30.46
N ASP A 10 -7.63 4.59 -31.37
CA ASP A 10 -8.20 3.25 -31.13
C ASP A 10 -7.35 2.46 -30.13
N ASP A 11 -6.02 2.54 -30.25
CA ASP A 11 -5.10 1.92 -29.28
C ASP A 11 -5.27 2.50 -27.89
N ARG A 12 -5.42 3.81 -27.76
CA ARG A 12 -5.68 4.47 -26.49
C ARG A 12 -6.96 3.99 -25.85
N GLN A 13 -8.03 3.81 -26.64
CA GLN A 13 -9.31 3.30 -26.14
C GLN A 13 -9.16 1.85 -25.66
N ARG A 14 -8.53 0.99 -26.43
CA ARG A 14 -8.27 -0.41 -26.09
C ARG A 14 -7.44 -0.54 -24.81
N ILE A 15 -6.38 0.29 -24.66
CA ILE A 15 -5.54 0.31 -23.46
C ILE A 15 -6.35 0.76 -22.24
N ARG A 16 -7.18 1.79 -22.36
CA ARG A 16 -8.04 2.26 -21.27
C ARG A 16 -9.02 1.19 -20.79
N GLU A 17 -9.67 0.49 -21.70
CA GLU A 17 -10.59 -0.60 -21.38
C GLU A 17 -9.87 -1.76 -20.71
N SER A 18 -8.73 -2.16 -21.23
CA SER A 18 -7.87 -3.19 -20.63
C SER A 18 -7.41 -2.79 -19.23
N TYR A 19 -6.99 -1.55 -19.04
CA TYR A 19 -6.57 -1.03 -17.74
C TYR A 19 -7.73 -0.96 -16.75
N ALA A 20 -8.92 -0.51 -17.19
CA ALA A 20 -10.11 -0.49 -16.35
C ALA A 20 -10.51 -1.91 -15.88
N LYS A 21 -10.39 -2.89 -16.77
CA LYS A 21 -10.62 -4.31 -16.43
C LYS A 21 -9.56 -4.82 -15.45
N TYR A 22 -8.28 -4.53 -15.70
CA TYR A 22 -7.17 -4.94 -14.85
C TYR A 22 -7.28 -4.39 -13.42
N ARG A 23 -7.78 -3.17 -13.25
CA ARG A 23 -7.92 -2.51 -11.94
C ARG A 23 -9.08 -3.02 -11.10
N ARG A 24 -10.03 -3.73 -11.65
CA ARG A 24 -11.15 -4.28 -10.87
C ARG A 24 -10.62 -5.33 -9.91
N PRO A 25 -10.92 -5.24 -8.60
CA PRO A 25 -10.62 -6.33 -7.69
C PRO A 25 -11.36 -7.59 -8.13
N VAL A 26 -10.69 -8.73 -8.03
CA VAL A 26 -11.34 -10.02 -8.23
C VAL A 26 -12.03 -10.38 -6.92
N ASP A 27 -13.31 -10.64 -6.97
CA ASP A 27 -14.07 -11.10 -5.81
C ASP A 27 -13.86 -12.61 -5.67
N PHE A 28 -13.26 -13.01 -4.57
CA PHE A 28 -13.06 -14.41 -4.20
C PHE A 28 -14.09 -14.89 -3.15
N GLY A 29 -15.10 -14.04 -2.85
CA GLY A 29 -16.09 -14.33 -1.79
C GLY A 29 -15.54 -14.14 -0.37
N ASP A 30 -14.38 -13.54 -0.21
CA ASP A 30 -13.72 -13.26 1.07
C ASP A 30 -13.53 -11.74 1.22
N LEU A 31 -14.10 -11.17 2.27
CA LEU A 31 -13.97 -9.73 2.58
C LEU A 31 -12.52 -9.31 2.89
N ARG A 32 -11.68 -10.27 3.28
CA ARG A 32 -10.25 -10.04 3.52
C ARG A 32 -9.44 -9.88 2.23
N ASN A 33 -10.10 -9.78 1.08
CA ASN A 33 -9.42 -9.51 -0.18
C ASN A 33 -8.78 -8.10 -0.15
N PRO A 34 -7.44 -7.99 -0.12
CA PRO A 34 -6.76 -6.70 -0.01
C PRO A 34 -7.09 -5.75 -1.17
N GLY A 35 -7.40 -6.28 -2.34
CA GLY A 35 -7.77 -5.48 -3.51
C GLY A 35 -9.11 -4.76 -3.31
N ILE A 36 -10.09 -5.43 -2.69
CA ILE A 36 -11.39 -4.85 -2.35
C ILE A 36 -11.21 -3.74 -1.30
N ALA A 37 -10.46 -4.02 -0.24
CA ALA A 37 -10.19 -3.05 0.82
C ALA A 37 -9.48 -1.80 0.28
N VAL A 38 -8.45 -1.96 -0.54
CA VAL A 38 -7.74 -0.83 -1.18
C VAL A 38 -8.66 -0.03 -2.10
N ALA A 39 -9.49 -0.69 -2.90
CA ALA A 39 -10.43 -0.01 -3.79
C ALA A 39 -11.50 0.78 -3.00
N ALA A 40 -11.98 0.24 -1.88
CA ALA A 40 -12.93 0.92 -1.00
C ALA A 40 -12.29 2.14 -0.33
N LEU A 41 -11.10 2.00 0.25
CA LEU A 41 -10.33 3.11 0.82
C LEU A 41 -10.07 4.21 -0.21
N SER A 42 -9.66 3.84 -1.42
CA SER A 42 -9.41 4.81 -2.50
C SER A 42 -10.65 5.62 -2.91
N LYS A 43 -11.85 5.10 -2.68
CA LYS A 43 -13.09 5.85 -2.91
C LYS A 43 -13.44 6.80 -1.76
N ALA A 44 -13.07 6.43 -0.55
CA ALA A 44 -13.40 7.18 0.66
C ALA A 44 -12.41 8.33 0.94
N LEU A 45 -11.21 8.26 0.39
CA LEU A 45 -10.14 9.22 0.62
C LEU A 45 -10.18 10.39 -0.36
N PRO A 46 -9.64 11.56 0.01
CA PRO A 46 -9.50 12.72 -0.88
C PRO A 46 -8.72 12.38 -2.16
N ASP A 47 -8.99 13.14 -3.24
CA ASP A 47 -8.36 12.93 -4.53
C ASP A 47 -6.84 13.20 -4.53
N ASP A 48 -6.38 14.00 -3.60
CA ASP A 48 -5.00 14.43 -3.42
C ASP A 48 -4.27 13.74 -2.26
N VAL A 49 -4.88 12.68 -1.66
CA VAL A 49 -4.23 11.86 -0.63
C VAL A 49 -2.87 11.36 -1.10
N ILE A 50 -1.86 11.52 -0.25
CA ILE A 50 -0.51 11.06 -0.57
C ILE A 50 -0.35 9.61 -0.13
N VAL A 51 -0.18 8.73 -1.10
CA VAL A 51 0.03 7.29 -0.88
C VAL A 51 1.51 6.99 -0.78
N CYS A 52 1.91 6.35 0.31
CA CYS A 52 3.29 5.95 0.57
C CYS A 52 3.37 4.42 0.61
N GLY A 53 4.13 3.84 -0.30
CA GLY A 53 4.33 2.41 -0.41
C GLY A 53 5.73 1.99 0.01
N GLY A 54 5.93 0.69 0.20
CA GLY A 54 7.23 0.10 0.52
C GLY A 54 7.61 -1.00 -0.47
N ALA A 55 8.22 -2.07 0.02
CA ALA A 55 8.64 -3.22 -0.76
C ALA A 55 7.92 -4.49 -0.30
N GLY A 56 7.52 -5.34 -1.24
CA GLY A 56 6.86 -6.62 -0.98
C GLY A 56 5.65 -6.85 -1.87
N ASN A 57 5.11 -8.07 -1.86
CA ASN A 57 3.99 -8.46 -2.73
C ASN A 57 2.70 -7.65 -2.47
N TYR A 58 2.52 -7.12 -1.25
CA TYR A 58 1.39 -6.27 -0.93
C TYR A 58 1.33 -4.98 -1.78
N THR A 59 2.45 -4.55 -2.34
CA THR A 59 2.50 -3.34 -3.18
C THR A 59 1.63 -3.46 -4.42
N HIS A 60 1.46 -4.68 -4.95
CA HIS A 60 0.60 -4.92 -6.10
C HIS A 60 -0.85 -4.52 -5.85
N PHE A 61 -1.35 -4.62 -4.61
CA PHE A 61 -2.72 -4.26 -4.30
C PHE A 61 -2.97 -2.76 -4.41
N PHE A 62 -2.16 -1.92 -3.80
CA PHE A 62 -2.38 -0.48 -3.87
C PHE A 62 -1.95 0.13 -5.21
N LEU A 63 -0.90 -0.39 -5.85
CA LEU A 63 -0.51 0.06 -7.19
C LEU A 63 -1.60 -0.27 -8.22
N ARG A 64 -2.29 -1.40 -8.06
CA ARG A 64 -3.31 -1.85 -8.98
C ARG A 64 -4.70 -1.27 -8.70
N HIS A 65 -5.11 -1.17 -7.43
CA HIS A 65 -6.50 -0.91 -7.07
C HIS A 65 -6.74 0.49 -6.50
N HIS A 66 -5.70 1.21 -6.03
CA HIS A 66 -5.85 2.61 -5.65
C HIS A 66 -6.01 3.50 -6.90
N ASN A 67 -6.98 4.42 -6.87
CA ASN A 67 -7.24 5.33 -7.98
C ASN A 67 -6.49 6.65 -7.78
N TYR A 68 -5.30 6.76 -8.34
CA TYR A 68 -4.51 7.99 -8.30
C TYR A 68 -5.14 9.04 -9.20
N LYS A 69 -5.62 10.15 -8.63
CA LYS A 69 -6.35 11.20 -9.33
C LYS A 69 -5.53 12.48 -9.50
N ALA A 70 -4.50 12.67 -8.67
CA ALA A 70 -3.59 13.80 -8.74
C ALA A 70 -2.14 13.36 -8.99
N THR A 71 -1.37 14.21 -9.63
CA THR A 71 0.07 13.96 -9.86
C THR A 71 0.88 14.23 -8.58
N GLY A 72 1.98 13.49 -8.37
CA GLY A 72 2.85 13.65 -7.21
C GLY A 72 2.24 13.20 -5.90
N THR A 73 1.29 12.25 -5.95
CA THR A 73 0.61 11.67 -4.79
C THR A 73 1.01 10.23 -4.50
N LEU A 74 2.03 9.72 -5.18
CA LEU A 74 2.61 8.41 -4.89
C LEU A 74 4.09 8.55 -4.53
N LEU A 75 4.45 8.07 -3.35
CA LEU A 75 5.83 7.91 -2.90
C LEU A 75 6.15 6.42 -2.77
N ALA A 76 7.17 5.98 -3.47
CA ALA A 76 7.62 4.59 -3.45
C ALA A 76 9.15 4.54 -3.55
N PRO A 77 9.81 3.53 -2.93
CA PRO A 77 11.25 3.42 -2.97
C PRO A 77 11.73 2.96 -4.36
N LEU A 78 12.78 3.56 -4.87
CA LEU A 78 13.38 3.20 -6.17
C LEU A 78 14.14 1.87 -6.09
N SER A 79 14.82 1.60 -4.97
CA SER A 79 15.64 0.38 -4.77
C SER A 79 14.91 -0.72 -4.01
N GLY A 80 13.63 -0.55 -3.67
CA GLY A 80 12.80 -1.53 -2.99
C GLY A 80 13.21 -1.87 -1.55
N PRO A 81 13.67 -0.92 -0.69
CA PRO A 81 13.95 -1.21 0.69
C PRO A 81 12.65 -1.43 1.48
N MET A 82 12.68 -2.35 2.44
CA MET A 82 11.67 -2.47 3.46
C MET A 82 11.73 -1.27 4.42
N GLY A 83 10.60 -0.91 5.05
CA GLY A 83 10.55 0.17 6.04
C GLY A 83 10.42 1.59 5.48
N TYR A 84 10.25 1.77 4.18
CA TYR A 84 10.14 3.09 3.55
C TYR A 84 8.78 3.77 3.81
N SER A 85 7.68 3.00 3.91
CA SER A 85 6.30 3.53 3.90
C SER A 85 6.02 4.52 5.03
N ILE A 86 6.34 4.18 6.28
CA ILE A 86 6.03 4.99 7.46
C ILE A 86 6.83 6.29 7.48
N PRO A 87 8.17 6.27 7.37
CA PRO A 87 8.94 7.51 7.32
C PRO A 87 8.56 8.43 6.16
N SER A 88 8.26 7.87 4.99
CA SER A 88 7.84 8.67 3.84
C SER A 88 6.47 9.32 4.04
N ALA A 89 5.51 8.63 4.69
CA ALA A 89 4.21 9.20 5.02
C ALA A 89 4.33 10.34 6.05
N ILE A 90 5.16 10.16 7.08
CA ILE A 90 5.46 11.19 8.07
C ILE A 90 6.11 12.40 7.38
N SER A 91 7.10 12.17 6.53
CA SER A 91 7.78 13.24 5.80
C SER A 91 6.83 13.97 4.84
N ALA A 92 5.97 13.25 4.14
CA ALA A 92 4.96 13.84 3.26
C ALA A 92 3.96 14.71 4.02
N ALA A 93 3.45 14.23 5.16
CA ALA A 93 2.54 14.99 6.02
C ALA A 93 3.20 16.26 6.59
N MET A 94 4.50 16.21 6.88
CA MET A 94 5.26 17.39 7.29
C MET A 94 5.50 18.38 6.14
N ALA A 95 5.77 17.87 4.94
CA ALA A 95 6.08 18.67 3.76
C ALA A 95 4.83 19.32 3.12
N ARG A 96 3.66 18.70 3.31
CA ARG A 96 2.37 19.20 2.81
C ARG A 96 1.35 19.26 3.96
N PRO A 97 1.42 20.27 4.82
CA PRO A 97 0.47 20.45 5.92
C PRO A 97 -0.97 20.53 5.40
N GLY A 98 -1.87 19.77 6.01
CA GLY A 98 -3.28 19.69 5.61
C GLY A 98 -3.61 18.58 4.61
N SER A 99 -2.63 17.94 3.97
CA SER A 99 -2.88 16.76 3.13
C SER A 99 -2.90 15.49 3.97
N GLU A 100 -3.89 14.62 3.72
CA GLU A 100 -3.89 13.28 4.30
C GLU A 100 -2.80 12.41 3.68
N THR A 101 -2.17 11.58 4.50
CA THR A 101 -1.17 10.61 4.02
C THR A 101 -1.55 9.20 4.42
N LEU A 102 -1.32 8.27 3.49
CA LEU A 102 -1.67 6.87 3.64
C LEU A 102 -0.42 6.01 3.44
N ALA A 103 0.04 5.34 4.48
CA ALA A 103 1.13 4.38 4.42
C ALA A 103 0.61 2.96 4.24
N TYR A 104 0.82 2.36 3.07
CA TYR A 104 0.62 0.93 2.88
C TYR A 104 1.88 0.17 3.30
N VAL A 105 1.74 -0.80 4.19
CA VAL A 105 2.87 -1.52 4.76
C VAL A 105 2.53 -3.01 4.98
N GLY A 106 3.47 -3.90 4.68
CA GLY A 106 3.41 -5.28 5.14
C GLY A 106 3.93 -5.40 6.57
N ASP A 107 3.50 -6.41 7.30
CA ASP A 107 3.90 -6.67 8.69
C ASP A 107 5.42 -6.73 8.87
N GLY A 108 6.13 -7.47 8.02
CA GLY A 108 7.59 -7.51 8.07
C GLY A 108 8.26 -6.18 7.74
N CYS A 109 7.68 -5.38 6.82
CA CYS A 109 8.17 -4.03 6.52
C CYS A 109 7.91 -3.06 7.66
N PHE A 110 6.78 -3.22 8.36
CA PHE A 110 6.42 -2.40 9.52
C PHE A 110 7.49 -2.47 10.61
N PHE A 111 7.99 -3.68 10.90
CA PHE A 111 8.99 -3.87 11.96
C PHE A 111 10.38 -3.31 11.67
N MET A 112 10.62 -2.78 10.49
CA MET A 112 11.91 -2.14 10.21
C MET A 112 12.07 -0.83 10.99
N ASN A 113 10.99 -0.05 11.17
CA ASN A 113 11.04 1.26 11.83
C ASN A 113 9.69 1.74 12.40
N PRO A 114 8.96 0.91 13.16
CA PRO A 114 7.67 1.29 13.72
C PRO A 114 7.76 2.43 14.74
N GLN A 115 8.94 2.63 15.37
CA GLN A 115 9.21 3.69 16.33
C GLN A 115 9.02 5.09 15.73
N GLU A 116 9.10 5.26 14.42
CA GLU A 116 8.89 6.55 13.76
C GLU A 116 7.45 7.08 13.95
N LEU A 117 6.49 6.22 14.28
CA LEU A 117 5.13 6.61 14.61
C LEU A 117 5.07 7.61 15.79
N VAL A 118 6.07 7.62 16.67
CA VAL A 118 6.14 8.60 17.76
C VAL A 118 6.16 10.05 17.22
N ILE A 119 6.77 10.27 16.06
CA ILE A 119 6.81 11.57 15.41
C ILE A 119 5.44 11.99 14.92
N ALA A 120 4.71 11.06 14.28
CA ALA A 120 3.36 11.30 13.81
C ALA A 120 2.42 11.68 14.97
N VAL A 121 2.48 10.91 16.07
CA VAL A 121 1.70 11.18 17.29
C VAL A 121 2.06 12.54 17.92
N LYS A 122 3.36 12.76 18.16
CA LYS A 122 3.84 14.01 18.80
C LYS A 122 3.45 15.25 18.02
N ARG A 123 3.47 15.18 16.69
CA ARG A 123 3.16 16.30 15.80
C ARG A 123 1.71 16.32 15.33
N LYS A 124 0.88 15.35 15.74
CA LYS A 124 -0.52 15.20 15.33
C LYS A 124 -0.68 15.21 13.81
N LEU A 125 0.19 14.46 13.12
CA LEU A 125 0.17 14.40 11.67
C LEU A 125 -0.99 13.51 11.17
N PRO A 126 -1.66 13.89 10.07
CA PRO A 126 -2.74 13.10 9.46
C PRO A 126 -2.18 11.90 8.67
N VAL A 127 -1.60 10.94 9.38
CA VAL A 127 -1.02 9.74 8.81
C VAL A 127 -1.89 8.54 9.16
N THR A 128 -2.39 7.85 8.15
CA THR A 128 -3.09 6.56 8.30
C THR A 128 -2.18 5.43 7.83
N VAL A 129 -2.04 4.39 8.65
CA VAL A 129 -1.27 3.19 8.31
C VAL A 129 -2.23 2.05 7.99
N VAL A 130 -2.11 1.49 6.79
CA VAL A 130 -2.85 0.29 6.36
C VAL A 130 -1.88 -0.87 6.27
N MET A 131 -2.02 -1.80 7.22
CA MET A 131 -1.11 -2.94 7.33
C MET A 131 -1.71 -4.20 6.71
N PHE A 132 -0.92 -4.86 5.87
CA PHE A 132 -1.19 -6.20 5.36
C PHE A 132 -0.43 -7.20 6.24
N ASN A 133 -1.17 -7.86 7.12
CA ASN A 133 -0.62 -8.83 8.06
C ASN A 133 -0.88 -10.25 7.57
N ASN A 134 0.15 -10.91 7.07
CA ASN A 134 0.08 -12.31 6.64
C ASN A 134 1.03 -13.24 7.42
N GLY A 135 1.76 -12.73 8.40
CA GLY A 135 2.68 -13.50 9.24
C GLY A 135 3.90 -14.06 8.51
N ILE A 136 4.25 -13.52 7.34
CA ILE A 136 5.39 -14.03 6.58
C ILE A 136 6.12 -12.93 5.80
N TYR A 137 7.39 -13.15 5.53
CA TYR A 137 8.12 -12.42 4.50
C TYR A 137 7.72 -12.95 3.11
N GLY A 138 6.53 -12.56 2.64
CA GLY A 138 5.85 -13.19 1.51
C GLY A 138 6.64 -13.22 0.21
N SER A 139 7.33 -12.13 -0.15
CA SER A 139 8.16 -12.09 -1.38
C SER A 139 9.37 -13.00 -1.27
N ILE A 140 10.02 -13.05 -0.12
CA ILE A 140 11.20 -13.91 0.12
C ILE A 140 10.76 -15.37 0.08
N ARG A 141 9.67 -15.70 0.79
CA ARG A 141 9.12 -17.07 0.80
C ARG A 141 8.74 -17.54 -0.60
N MET A 142 8.07 -16.71 -1.38
CA MET A 142 7.72 -17.02 -2.77
C MET A 142 8.96 -17.41 -3.59
N HIS A 143 10.06 -16.65 -3.47
CA HIS A 143 11.30 -16.98 -4.16
C HIS A 143 11.95 -18.26 -3.67
N GLN A 144 11.85 -18.55 -2.36
CA GLN A 144 12.34 -19.83 -1.82
C GLN A 144 11.51 -21.02 -2.35
N GLU A 145 10.19 -20.88 -2.42
CA GLU A 145 9.28 -21.92 -2.93
C GLU A 145 9.45 -22.16 -4.43
N LEU A 146 9.74 -21.11 -5.21
CA LEU A 146 10.00 -21.22 -6.64
C LEU A 146 11.39 -21.78 -6.96
N ASN A 147 12.29 -21.85 -6.00
CA ASN A 147 13.60 -22.46 -6.19
C ASN A 147 13.44 -23.98 -6.32
N PRO A 148 14.12 -24.64 -7.28
CA PRO A 148 14.05 -26.11 -7.45
C PRO A 148 14.34 -26.93 -6.20
N ALA A 149 15.13 -26.40 -5.26
CA ALA A 149 15.39 -27.04 -3.97
C ALA A 149 14.19 -26.96 -3.01
N GLY A 150 13.24 -26.05 -3.24
CA GLY A 150 11.98 -25.93 -2.49
C GLY A 150 12.13 -25.69 -0.98
N ARG A 151 13.30 -25.27 -0.50
CA ARG A 151 13.59 -25.14 0.92
C ARG A 151 13.18 -23.78 1.44
N VAL A 152 12.12 -23.74 2.24
CA VAL A 152 11.65 -22.54 2.96
C VAL A 152 12.29 -22.46 4.33
N VAL A 153 12.92 -21.32 4.65
CA VAL A 153 13.60 -21.09 5.92
C VAL A 153 13.50 -19.63 6.35
N ALA A 154 13.28 -19.39 7.65
CA ALA A 154 13.30 -18.06 8.28
C ALA A 154 12.35 -17.00 7.64
N THR A 155 11.20 -17.43 7.15
CA THR A 155 10.22 -16.52 6.51
C THR A 155 8.92 -16.39 7.25
N THR A 156 8.71 -17.14 8.33
CA THR A 156 7.56 -17.00 9.22
C THR A 156 7.83 -15.90 10.25
N LEU A 157 6.81 -15.10 10.54
CA LEU A 157 6.85 -14.01 11.52
C LEU A 157 5.90 -14.33 12.68
N ASP A 158 6.40 -14.23 13.89
CA ASP A 158 5.62 -14.28 15.12
C ASP A 158 5.23 -12.84 15.49
N ASN A 159 4.14 -12.37 14.86
CA ASN A 159 3.69 -11.00 15.01
C ASN A 159 3.01 -10.78 16.38
N PRO A 160 3.22 -9.63 17.05
CA PRO A 160 2.44 -9.24 18.21
C PRO A 160 1.03 -8.84 17.80
N ASP A 161 0.17 -8.62 18.79
CA ASP A 161 -1.12 -7.96 18.59
C ASP A 161 -0.88 -6.50 18.18
N PHE A 162 -1.17 -6.18 16.91
CA PHE A 162 -0.95 -4.85 16.35
C PHE A 162 -1.93 -3.81 16.92
N GLN A 163 -3.10 -4.20 17.44
CA GLN A 163 -4.01 -3.28 18.08
C GLN A 163 -3.46 -2.84 19.46
N VAL A 164 -2.90 -3.80 20.22
CA VAL A 164 -2.21 -3.50 21.47
C VAL A 164 -0.97 -2.64 21.20
N PHE A 165 -0.22 -2.95 20.14
CA PHE A 165 0.94 -2.17 19.72
C PHE A 165 0.55 -0.72 19.40
N ALA A 166 -0.46 -0.49 18.56
CA ALA A 166 -0.95 0.84 18.21
C ALA A 166 -1.43 1.61 19.45
N LYS A 167 -2.15 0.94 20.35
CA LYS A 167 -2.62 1.51 21.61
C LYS A 167 -1.47 2.00 22.49
N SER A 168 -0.32 1.32 22.50
CA SER A 168 0.86 1.74 23.26
C SER A 168 1.42 3.10 22.82
N PHE A 169 1.18 3.48 21.57
CA PHE A 169 1.50 4.80 21.01
C PHE A 169 0.35 5.80 21.12
N GLY A 170 -0.82 5.40 21.68
CA GLY A 170 -2.03 6.22 21.69
C GLY A 170 -2.70 6.36 20.32
N ILE A 171 -2.42 5.45 19.39
CA ILE A 171 -2.97 5.45 18.03
C ILE A 171 -4.25 4.59 18.00
N PRO A 172 -5.39 5.14 17.55
CA PRO A 172 -6.58 4.34 17.31
C PRO A 172 -6.33 3.33 16.20
N SER A 173 -6.83 2.11 16.37
CA SER A 173 -6.65 1.05 15.38
C SER A 173 -7.89 0.18 15.28
N VAL A 174 -8.09 -0.40 14.10
CA VAL A 174 -9.15 -1.35 13.79
C VAL A 174 -8.55 -2.49 12.97
N GLN A 175 -8.99 -3.70 13.26
CA GLN A 175 -8.67 -4.88 12.46
C GLN A 175 -9.87 -5.23 11.59
N LEU A 176 -9.63 -5.38 10.30
CA LEU A 176 -10.64 -5.91 9.38
C LEU A 176 -10.60 -7.43 9.46
N THR A 177 -11.67 -8.03 9.95
CA THR A 177 -11.76 -9.49 10.18
C THR A 177 -12.73 -10.16 9.23
N ASP A 178 -13.85 -9.55 8.90
CA ASP A 178 -14.87 -10.08 7.97
C ASP A 178 -15.77 -8.95 7.45
#